data_9ea0c25912f3f740b95d8bc07fed1c0d
#
_entry.id   9ea0c25912f3f740b95d8bc07fed1c0d
#
_cell.length_a   1.000
_cell.length_b   1.000
_cell.length_c   1.000
_cell.angle_alpha   90.00
_cell.angle_beta   90.00
_cell.angle_gamma   90.00
#
_symmetry.space_group_name_H-M   'P 1'
#
loop_
_entity.id
_entity.type
_entity.pdbx_description
1 polymer ?
#
loop_
_entity_poly.entity_id
_entity_poly.type
_entity_poly.pdbx_seq_one_letter_code
_entity_poly.pdbx_strand_id
1 'polypeptide(L)'
;MNAKAIFGPRIHVEKLVFSVTPDARATKFDAWNHYRQGWAQRADKRGVDLLVLVPDASGVPRDHWFVEVKDFRVITSPPRPSNLTKLGATVAQKVLDTHACLQDAAAHASVPEEAQFSQDALAAPSTHVVL
;
A
#
# COMPACT_ATOMS: atom_id res chain seq x y z
N MET A 1 -17.79 11.80 -4.77
CA MET A 1 -17.06 11.30 -4.26
C MET A 1 -15.97 10.91 -4.89
N ASN A 2 -15.04 10.75 -4.56
CA ASN A 2 -13.88 10.61 -5.26
C ASN A 2 -13.11 9.38 -4.99
N ALA A 3 -13.74 8.28 -5.30
CA ALA A 3 -13.10 6.99 -5.24
C ALA A 3 -11.83 6.96 -6.07
N LYS A 4 -11.77 7.77 -7.10
CA LYS A 4 -10.58 7.86 -7.93
C LYS A 4 -9.34 8.30 -7.17
N ALA A 5 -9.50 8.90 -6.00
CA ALA A 5 -8.37 9.27 -5.17
C ALA A 5 -7.70 8.07 -4.51
N ILE A 6 -8.41 6.93 -4.46
CA ILE A 6 -7.94 5.71 -3.78
C ILE A 6 -7.42 4.68 -4.78
N PHE A 7 -8.09 4.54 -5.90
CA PHE A 7 -7.70 3.58 -6.94
C PHE A 7 -7.46 4.32 -8.26
N GLY A 8 -6.52 3.84 -9.03
CA GLY A 8 -6.31 4.38 -10.36
C GLY A 8 -4.85 4.38 -10.78
N PRO A 9 -4.58 4.86 -12.01
CA PRO A 9 -3.20 4.92 -12.50
C PRO A 9 -2.39 6.07 -11.93
N ARG A 10 -3.03 7.03 -11.26
CA ARG A 10 -2.36 8.16 -10.63
C ARG A 10 -2.83 8.31 -9.20
N ILE A 11 -1.90 8.22 -8.26
CA ILE A 11 -2.21 8.32 -6.84
C ILE A 11 -1.43 9.48 -6.25
N HIS A 12 -2.12 10.34 -5.51
CA HIS A 12 -1.49 11.44 -4.80
C HIS A 12 -1.15 11.03 -3.38
N VAL A 13 0.12 11.18 -3.01
CA VAL A 13 0.57 10.97 -1.64
C VAL A 13 1.34 12.22 -1.24
N GLU A 14 0.80 12.96 -0.28
CA GLU A 14 1.33 14.26 0.14
C GLU A 14 1.45 15.19 -1.07
N LYS A 15 2.67 15.64 -1.41
CA LYS A 15 2.90 16.51 -2.56
C LYS A 15 3.37 15.76 -3.79
N LEU A 16 3.38 14.43 -3.73
CA LEU A 16 3.88 13.60 -4.81
C LEU A 16 2.75 12.94 -5.56
N VAL A 17 2.98 12.69 -6.84
CA VAL A 17 2.03 11.97 -7.69
C VAL A 17 2.72 10.71 -8.20
N PHE A 18 2.08 9.58 -7.98
CA PHE A 18 2.60 8.29 -8.43
C PHE A 18 1.77 7.81 -9.61
N SER A 19 2.45 7.38 -10.65
CA SER A 19 1.79 6.87 -11.86
C SER A 19 2.28 5.46 -12.13
N VAL A 20 1.37 4.61 -12.58
CA VAL A 20 1.71 3.24 -12.97
C VAL A 20 1.28 3.00 -14.41
N THR A 21 1.79 1.92 -15.00
CA THR A 21 1.39 1.53 -16.36
C THR A 21 -0.10 1.18 -16.40
N PRO A 22 -0.76 1.30 -17.54
CA PRO A 22 -2.22 1.10 -17.61
C PRO A 22 -2.70 -0.28 -17.18
N ASP A 23 -1.86 -1.31 -17.31
CA ASP A 23 -2.23 -2.66 -16.91
C ASP A 23 -2.02 -2.91 -15.42
N ALA A 24 -1.29 -2.05 -14.72
CA ALA A 24 -1.07 -2.18 -13.29
C ALA A 24 -2.20 -1.50 -12.52
N ARG A 25 -2.46 -1.99 -11.31
CA ARG A 25 -3.44 -1.37 -10.40
C ARG A 25 -2.72 -0.79 -9.20
N ALA A 26 -2.95 0.49 -8.94
CA ALA A 26 -2.38 1.17 -7.79
C ALA A 26 -3.51 1.62 -6.87
N THR A 27 -3.26 1.62 -5.57
CA THR A 27 -4.25 2.09 -4.61
C THR A 27 -3.55 2.75 -3.42
N LYS A 28 -4.18 3.82 -2.91
CA LYS A 28 -3.72 4.47 -1.70
C LYS A 28 -4.29 3.72 -0.51
N PHE A 29 -3.51 2.78 0.01
CA PHE A 29 -3.98 1.83 1.02
C PHE A 29 -4.43 2.52 2.31
N ASP A 30 -3.70 3.54 2.76
CA ASP A 30 -4.05 4.23 4.01
C ASP A 30 -5.34 5.03 3.93
N ALA A 31 -5.93 5.15 2.72
CA ALA A 31 -7.24 5.76 2.52
C ALA A 31 -8.36 4.72 2.40
N TRP A 32 -8.04 3.44 2.42
CA TRP A 32 -9.05 2.38 2.33
C TRP A 32 -10.04 2.45 3.50
N ASN A 33 -11.31 2.22 3.19
CA ASN A 33 -12.34 2.17 4.20
C ASN A 33 -12.07 1.06 5.23
N HIS A 34 -11.67 -0.11 4.77
CA HIS A 34 -11.39 -1.25 5.63
C HIS A 34 -10.23 -0.96 6.59
N TYR A 35 -9.21 -0.27 6.10
CA TYR A 35 -8.09 0.15 6.95
C TYR A 35 -8.51 1.21 7.95
N ARG A 36 -9.12 2.29 7.47
CA ARG A 36 -9.40 3.46 8.31
C ARG A 36 -10.49 3.24 9.36
N GLN A 37 -11.53 2.49 8.99
CA GLN A 37 -12.69 2.30 9.88
C GLN A 37 -12.58 1.08 10.77
N GLY A 38 -11.65 0.19 10.49
CA GLY A 38 -11.52 -1.02 11.27
C GLY A 38 -10.10 -1.28 11.73
N TRP A 39 -9.20 -1.42 10.77
CA TRP A 39 -7.87 -1.95 11.03
C TRP A 39 -6.99 -0.98 11.81
N ALA A 40 -6.94 0.29 11.42
CA ALA A 40 -6.09 1.29 12.06
C ALA A 40 -6.47 1.55 13.51
N GLN A 41 -7.69 1.19 13.90
CA GLN A 41 -8.18 1.40 15.27
C GLN A 41 -7.88 0.22 16.18
N ARG A 42 -7.26 -0.84 15.65
CA ARG A 42 -6.91 -2.01 16.44
C ARG A 42 -5.45 -1.95 16.86
N ALA A 43 -5.20 -1.87 18.16
CA ALA A 43 -3.88 -2.10 18.74
C ALA A 43 -2.71 -1.51 17.95
N ASP A 44 -2.82 -0.26 17.55
CA ASP A 44 -1.75 0.45 16.84
C ASP A 44 -1.34 -0.14 15.49
N LYS A 45 -2.26 -0.80 14.82
CA LYS A 45 -1.98 -1.33 13.49
C LYS A 45 -1.73 -0.20 12.50
N ARG A 46 -0.77 -0.40 11.61
CA ARG A 46 -0.35 0.60 10.65
C ARG A 46 -0.51 0.08 9.23
N GLY A 47 -0.30 0.95 8.26
CA GLY A 47 -0.36 0.58 6.86
C GLY A 47 0.64 1.36 6.02
N VAL A 48 1.06 0.76 4.91
CA VAL A 48 1.89 1.45 3.94
C VAL A 48 1.05 2.47 3.16
N ASP A 49 1.72 3.37 2.45
CA ASP A 49 1.02 4.41 1.69
C ASP A 49 0.33 3.86 0.45
N LEU A 50 1.04 3.05 -0.32
CA LEU A 50 0.54 2.57 -1.61
C LEU A 50 0.70 1.06 -1.73
N LEU A 51 -0.22 0.46 -2.47
CA LEU A 51 -0.09 -0.90 -2.96
C LEU A 51 -0.17 -0.86 -4.48
N VAL A 52 0.68 -1.65 -5.14
CA VAL A 52 0.66 -1.75 -6.60
C VAL A 52 0.63 -3.22 -6.98
N LEU A 53 -0.26 -3.57 -7.88
CA LEU A 53 -0.41 -4.93 -8.35
C LEU A 53 -0.17 -4.96 -9.85
N VAL A 54 0.82 -5.74 -10.27
CA VAL A 54 1.20 -5.84 -11.68
C VAL A 54 0.86 -7.23 -12.19
N PRO A 55 0.05 -7.31 -13.26
CA PRO A 55 -0.31 -8.60 -13.84
C PRO A 55 0.78 -9.12 -14.77
N ASP A 56 0.71 -10.41 -15.08
CA ASP A 56 1.50 -10.98 -16.16
C ASP A 56 0.84 -10.68 -17.51
N ALA A 57 1.39 -11.23 -18.60
CA ALA A 57 0.87 -11.00 -19.94
C ALA A 57 -0.56 -11.50 -20.13
N SER A 58 -1.00 -12.44 -19.29
CA SER A 58 -2.36 -13.00 -19.36
C SER A 58 -3.35 -12.25 -18.47
N GLY A 59 -2.90 -11.23 -17.76
CA GLY A 59 -3.75 -10.48 -16.85
C GLY A 59 -3.85 -11.09 -15.45
N VAL A 60 -3.08 -12.13 -15.17
CA VAL A 60 -3.09 -12.78 -13.84
C VAL A 60 -2.12 -12.04 -12.91
N PRO A 61 -2.52 -11.74 -11.67
CA PRO A 61 -1.63 -11.04 -10.73
C PRO A 61 -0.30 -11.78 -10.57
N ARG A 62 0.80 -11.05 -10.75
CA ARG A 62 2.15 -11.59 -10.66
C ARG A 62 2.98 -10.95 -9.57
N ASP A 63 3.03 -9.61 -9.54
CA ASP A 63 3.85 -8.88 -8.59
C ASP A 63 3.00 -7.97 -7.73
N HIS A 64 3.20 -8.01 -6.42
CA HIS A 64 2.55 -7.13 -5.49
C HIS A 64 3.60 -6.29 -4.78
N TRP A 65 3.46 -4.97 -4.83
CA TRP A 65 4.40 -4.02 -4.26
C TRP A 65 3.78 -3.31 -3.08
N PHE A 66 4.48 -3.34 -1.95
CA PHE A 66 4.20 -2.48 -0.81
C PHE A 66 5.10 -1.26 -0.94
N VAL A 67 4.50 -0.07 -1.00
CA VAL A 67 5.25 1.16 -1.22
C VAL A 67 5.03 2.12 -0.06
N GLU A 68 6.11 2.45 0.61
CA GLU A 68 6.09 3.46 1.67
C GLU A 68 6.79 4.71 1.13
N VAL A 69 6.12 5.85 1.25
CA VAL A 69 6.62 7.11 0.69
C VAL A 69 7.21 7.97 1.78
N LYS A 70 8.43 8.43 1.57
CA LYS A 70 9.07 9.41 2.45
C LYS A 70 9.55 10.56 1.60
N ASP A 71 9.11 11.76 1.94
CA ASP A 71 9.53 12.98 1.24
C ASP A 71 10.57 13.69 2.09
N PHE A 72 11.83 13.56 1.70
CA PHE A 72 12.93 14.16 2.42
C PHE A 72 13.26 15.60 1.99
N ARG A 73 12.51 16.16 1.06
CA ARG A 73 12.78 17.52 0.56
C ARG A 73 12.67 18.59 1.64
N VAL A 74 11.88 18.32 2.68
CA VAL A 74 11.68 19.26 3.78
C VAL A 74 12.60 19.01 4.97
N ILE A 75 13.48 18.02 4.86
CA ILE A 75 14.41 17.67 5.93
C ILE A 75 15.68 18.48 5.74
N THR A 76 16.07 19.22 6.79
CA THR A 76 17.22 20.12 6.74
C THR A 76 18.55 19.43 7.00
N SER A 77 18.51 18.19 7.50
CA SER A 77 19.71 17.42 7.79
C SER A 77 19.59 16.02 7.20
N PRO A 78 20.70 15.44 6.68
CA PRO A 78 20.66 14.07 6.19
C PRO A 78 20.28 13.11 7.31
N PRO A 79 19.56 12.01 7.00
CA PRO A 79 19.23 10.99 7.99
C PRO A 79 20.50 10.34 8.52
N ARG A 80 20.54 10.08 9.81
CA ARG A 80 21.64 9.35 10.43
C ARG A 80 21.44 7.85 10.25
N PRO A 81 22.51 7.05 10.26
CA PRO A 81 22.37 5.59 10.15
C PRO A 81 21.39 4.99 11.15
N SER A 82 21.39 5.48 12.40
CA SER A 82 20.43 5.00 13.41
C SER A 82 18.98 5.29 13.03
N ASN A 83 18.73 6.44 12.37
CA ASN A 83 17.39 6.78 11.92
C ASN A 83 16.98 5.91 10.73
N LEU A 84 17.91 5.56 9.86
CA LEU A 84 17.63 4.67 8.74
C LEU A 84 17.27 3.26 9.23
N THR A 85 17.95 2.78 10.28
CA THR A 85 17.64 1.49 10.89
C THR A 85 16.22 1.50 11.46
N LYS A 86 15.86 2.57 12.18
CA LYS A 86 14.51 2.71 12.73
C LYS A 86 13.47 2.79 11.62
N LEU A 87 13.79 3.50 10.54
CA LEU A 87 12.88 3.61 9.40
C LEU A 87 12.63 2.25 8.78
N GLY A 88 13.68 1.45 8.60
CA GLY A 88 13.55 0.10 8.06
C GLY A 88 12.65 -0.78 8.93
N ALA A 89 12.83 -0.73 10.26
CA ALA A 89 12.00 -1.48 11.18
C ALA A 89 10.54 -1.02 11.12
N THR A 90 10.31 0.29 11.02
CA THR A 90 8.97 0.85 10.91
C THR A 90 8.29 0.40 9.61
N VAL A 91 9.01 0.42 8.49
CA VAL A 91 8.45 -0.02 7.21
C VAL A 91 8.13 -1.51 7.27
N ALA A 92 9.01 -2.33 7.85
CA ALA A 92 8.76 -3.76 7.99
C ALA A 92 7.48 -4.02 8.78
N GLN A 93 7.27 -3.28 9.87
CA GLN A 93 6.05 -3.43 10.67
C GLN A 93 4.81 -3.02 9.87
N LYS A 94 4.91 -1.93 9.11
CA LYS A 94 3.79 -1.49 8.26
C LYS A 94 3.45 -2.54 7.21
N VAL A 95 4.45 -3.19 6.63
CA VAL A 95 4.23 -4.25 5.63
C VAL A 95 3.51 -5.44 6.28
N LEU A 96 3.96 -5.87 7.44
CA LEU A 96 3.32 -6.98 8.16
C LEU A 96 1.87 -6.64 8.52
N ASP A 97 1.63 -5.45 9.04
CA ASP A 97 0.30 -5.01 9.40
C ASP A 97 -0.60 -4.87 8.16
N THR A 98 -0.05 -4.35 7.06
CA THR A 98 -0.80 -4.23 5.81
C THR A 98 -1.18 -5.61 5.27
N HIS A 99 -0.24 -6.55 5.27
CA HIS A 99 -0.49 -7.91 4.79
C HIS A 99 -1.63 -8.57 5.60
N ALA A 100 -1.58 -8.42 6.92
CA ALA A 100 -2.64 -8.95 7.78
C ALA A 100 -3.99 -8.29 7.48
N CYS A 101 -3.99 -6.98 7.20
CA CYS A 101 -5.20 -6.27 6.81
C CYS A 101 -5.76 -6.80 5.48
N LEU A 102 -4.89 -7.07 4.51
CA LEU A 102 -5.33 -7.64 3.23
C LEU A 102 -5.98 -9.01 3.42
N GLN A 103 -5.43 -9.84 4.30
CA GLN A 103 -6.04 -11.14 4.60
C GLN A 103 -7.45 -10.98 5.16
N ASP A 104 -7.64 -10.03 6.05
CA ASP A 104 -8.96 -9.75 6.61
C ASP A 104 -9.89 -9.12 5.57
N ALA A 105 -9.38 -8.15 4.81
CA ALA A 105 -10.17 -7.44 3.81
C ALA A 105 -10.65 -8.37 2.67
N ALA A 106 -9.84 -9.34 2.28
CA ALA A 106 -10.22 -10.28 1.24
C ALA A 106 -11.52 -11.01 1.56
N ALA A 107 -11.79 -11.23 2.84
CA ALA A 107 -12.98 -11.93 3.28
C ALA A 107 -14.07 -10.99 3.80
N HIS A 108 -13.69 -9.84 4.35
CA HIS A 108 -14.62 -9.03 5.14
C HIS A 108 -14.76 -7.56 4.73
N ALA A 109 -14.02 -7.07 3.74
CA ALA A 109 -14.13 -5.66 3.35
C ALA A 109 -15.52 -5.38 2.78
N SER A 110 -16.12 -4.29 3.23
CA SER A 110 -17.43 -3.87 2.75
C SER A 110 -17.36 -3.21 1.37
N VAL A 111 -16.20 -2.70 0.98
CA VAL A 111 -15.99 -2.10 -0.33
C VAL A 111 -15.51 -3.19 -1.29
N PRO A 112 -16.28 -3.51 -2.34
CA PRO A 112 -15.92 -4.61 -3.24
C PRO A 112 -14.55 -4.48 -3.88
N GLU A 113 -14.15 -3.27 -4.25
CA GLU A 113 -12.84 -3.05 -4.87
C GLU A 113 -11.70 -3.37 -3.91
N GLU A 114 -11.88 -3.06 -2.63
CA GLU A 114 -10.87 -3.36 -1.61
C GLU A 114 -10.76 -4.87 -1.39
N ALA A 115 -11.90 -5.55 -1.33
CA ALA A 115 -11.91 -7.00 -1.18
C ALA A 115 -11.26 -7.68 -2.38
N GLN A 116 -11.58 -7.24 -3.59
CA GLN A 116 -11.04 -7.85 -4.80
C GLN A 116 -9.54 -7.60 -4.94
N PHE A 117 -9.10 -6.37 -4.68
CA PHE A 117 -7.66 -6.07 -4.71
C PHE A 117 -6.92 -6.94 -3.72
N SER A 118 -7.46 -7.11 -2.52
CA SER A 118 -6.85 -7.93 -1.47
C SER A 118 -6.70 -9.39 -1.92
N GLN A 119 -7.74 -9.96 -2.51
CA GLN A 119 -7.71 -11.32 -3.03
C GLN A 119 -6.64 -11.47 -4.10
N ASP A 120 -6.58 -10.54 -5.03
CA ASP A 120 -5.62 -10.58 -6.13
C ASP A 120 -4.19 -10.39 -5.64
N ALA A 121 -3.98 -9.46 -4.69
CA ALA A 121 -2.66 -9.22 -4.13
C ALA A 121 -2.14 -10.43 -3.36
N LEU A 122 -3.01 -11.10 -2.60
CA LEU A 122 -2.61 -12.29 -1.86
C LEU A 122 -2.30 -13.48 -2.80
N ALA A 123 -2.90 -13.48 -3.98
CA ALA A 123 -2.66 -14.52 -4.97
C ALA A 123 -1.37 -14.29 -5.77
N ALA A 124 -0.83 -13.08 -5.76
CA ALA A 124 0.38 -12.77 -6.52
C ALA A 124 1.58 -13.54 -5.96
N PRO A 125 2.33 -14.27 -6.81
CA PRO A 125 3.42 -15.12 -6.33
C PRO A 125 4.66 -14.34 -5.88
N SER A 126 4.83 -13.11 -6.33
CA SER A 126 6.00 -12.30 -5.97
C SER A 126 5.58 -11.06 -5.21
N THR A 127 6.27 -10.77 -4.12
CA THR A 127 6.00 -9.61 -3.27
C THR A 127 7.27 -8.77 -3.14
N HIS A 128 7.10 -7.47 -3.25
CA HIS A 128 8.21 -6.51 -3.20
C HIS A 128 7.89 -5.39 -2.22
N VAL A 129 8.93 -4.84 -1.62
CA VAL A 129 8.82 -3.70 -0.71
C VAL A 129 9.73 -2.60 -1.21
N VAL A 130 9.18 -1.39 -1.32
CA VAL A 130 9.92 -0.21 -1.78
C VAL A 130 9.71 0.93 -0.81
N LEU A 131 10.79 1.63 -0.54
CA LEU A 131 10.77 2.82 0.30
C LEU A 131 11.06 4.06 -0.55
#